data_665fc91d0de5c2012ceb841dc0eca3ac
#
_entry.id   665fc91d0de5c2012ceb841dc0eca3ac
#
_cell.length_a   1.000
_cell.length_b   1.000
_cell.length_c   1.000
_cell.angle_alpha   90.00
_cell.angle_beta   90.00
_cell.angle_gamma   90.00
#
_symmetry.space_group_name_H-M   'P 1'
#
loop_
_entity.id
_entity.type
_entity.pdbx_description
1 polymer ?
#
loop_
_entity_poly.entity_id
_entity_poly.type
_entity_poly.pdbx_seq_one_letter_code
_entity_poly.pdbx_strand_id
1 'polypeptide(L)'
;MGQTTIKSTALDFTAIKNNLKVFLSQQDEFTDYNFEASGLSSVLDVLAYNTHYNGLIANFALNESYLGTAQLRSSLVSLAEGIGYIPDSMNASQGIINLSLNLESLANRPTVVTLASGVKFDTVVDGTSYVFQTQEEISARDNGSGSYSFTTADNVADIKIFEGTSTTKTFNITAQTENAAYIIPDEKIDIDTAIVRSFETPSSTAFTTFTDLRKATSLTSTSTVYILKETPKGEYEITFGNKTVLGRSPVAGNKVTVEYLSVSGETANGAKVFTPQNTVTVNSQNFTLQVSTVSNSFGGSDKETIESIRTCLLYTSPSPRDQCL
;
A
#
# COMPACT_ATOMS: atom_id res chain seq x y z
N MET A 1 -8.56 -25.30 -1.62
CA MET A 1 -9.98 -25.50 -1.25
C MET A 1 -10.85 -25.01 -2.39
N GLY A 2 -11.83 -25.80 -2.86
CA GLY A 2 -12.73 -25.36 -3.93
C GLY A 2 -13.59 -24.18 -3.45
N GLN A 3 -13.72 -23.15 -4.27
CA GLN A 3 -14.61 -22.02 -3.98
C GLN A 3 -16.06 -22.52 -3.88
N THR A 4 -16.68 -22.31 -2.73
CA THR A 4 -18.11 -22.62 -2.53
C THR A 4 -18.91 -21.37 -2.90
N THR A 5 -19.61 -21.42 -4.04
CA THR A 5 -20.48 -20.32 -4.47
C THR A 5 -21.82 -20.41 -3.77
N ILE A 6 -22.27 -19.32 -3.14
CA ILE A 6 -23.60 -19.22 -2.56
C ILE A 6 -24.60 -18.85 -3.65
N LYS A 7 -25.69 -19.61 -3.80
CA LYS A 7 -26.79 -19.30 -4.74
C LYS A 7 -28.06 -19.05 -3.95
N SER A 8 -28.63 -17.84 -4.06
CA SER A 8 -29.86 -17.46 -3.39
C SER A 8 -31.10 -17.60 -4.27
N THR A 9 -30.93 -17.58 -5.60
CA THR A 9 -32.03 -17.62 -6.59
C THR A 9 -31.66 -18.51 -7.77
N ALA A 10 -32.68 -19.12 -8.40
CA ALA A 10 -32.52 -19.80 -9.68
C ALA A 10 -32.24 -18.74 -10.78
N LEU A 11 -31.18 -18.96 -11.56
CA LEU A 11 -30.74 -18.04 -12.60
C LEU A 11 -31.07 -18.52 -14.02
N ASP A 12 -31.85 -19.57 -14.17
CA ASP A 12 -32.20 -20.09 -15.50
C ASP A 12 -33.27 -19.22 -16.15
N PHE A 13 -32.91 -18.58 -17.26
CA PHE A 13 -33.79 -17.71 -18.03
C PHE A 13 -35.05 -18.40 -18.49
N THR A 14 -34.92 -19.64 -19.01
CA THR A 14 -36.04 -20.42 -19.53
C THR A 14 -36.99 -20.83 -18.42
N ALA A 15 -36.47 -21.21 -17.26
CA ALA A 15 -37.27 -21.51 -16.08
C ALA A 15 -38.05 -20.28 -15.59
N ILE A 16 -37.41 -19.09 -15.55
CA ILE A 16 -38.08 -17.84 -15.18
C ILE A 16 -39.19 -17.52 -16.16
N LYS A 17 -38.95 -17.58 -17.47
CA LYS A 17 -39.95 -17.35 -18.51
C LYS A 17 -41.13 -18.31 -18.38
N ASN A 18 -40.86 -19.60 -18.19
CA ASN A 18 -41.90 -20.60 -18.01
C ASN A 18 -42.76 -20.37 -16.75
N ASN A 19 -42.12 -19.99 -15.64
CA ASN A 19 -42.81 -19.64 -14.43
C ASN A 19 -43.74 -18.44 -14.60
N LEU A 20 -43.27 -17.40 -15.33
CA LEU A 20 -44.08 -16.25 -15.67
C LEU A 20 -45.29 -16.64 -16.53
N LYS A 21 -45.14 -17.52 -17.55
CA LYS A 21 -46.22 -18.04 -18.37
C LYS A 21 -47.23 -18.83 -17.52
N VAL A 22 -46.75 -19.72 -16.66
CA VAL A 22 -47.63 -20.51 -15.75
C VAL A 22 -48.40 -19.59 -14.83
N PHE A 23 -47.75 -18.58 -14.26
CA PHE A 23 -48.41 -17.60 -13.38
C PHE A 23 -49.53 -16.87 -14.13
N LEU A 24 -49.23 -16.35 -15.34
CA LEU A 24 -50.21 -15.61 -16.14
C LEU A 24 -51.38 -16.49 -16.62
N SER A 25 -51.11 -17.75 -17.01
CA SER A 25 -52.18 -18.69 -17.42
C SER A 25 -53.17 -19.07 -16.33
N GLN A 26 -52.83 -18.81 -15.05
CA GLN A 26 -53.70 -19.02 -13.90
C GLN A 26 -54.58 -17.79 -13.61
N GLN A 27 -54.39 -16.66 -14.34
CA GLN A 27 -55.25 -15.48 -14.20
C GLN A 27 -56.44 -15.58 -15.18
N ASP A 28 -57.60 -15.18 -14.74
CA ASP A 28 -58.87 -15.32 -15.50
C ASP A 28 -58.79 -14.65 -16.89
N GLU A 29 -58.03 -13.54 -17.00
CA GLU A 29 -57.89 -12.77 -18.25
C GLU A 29 -57.03 -13.49 -19.32
N PHE A 30 -56.24 -14.52 -18.91
CA PHE A 30 -55.26 -15.20 -19.78
C PHE A 30 -55.49 -16.71 -19.90
N THR A 31 -56.64 -17.24 -19.49
CA THR A 31 -56.93 -18.67 -19.41
C THR A 31 -56.70 -19.43 -20.73
N ASP A 32 -57.09 -18.83 -21.89
CA ASP A 32 -56.96 -19.43 -23.22
C ASP A 32 -55.92 -18.71 -24.10
N TYR A 33 -55.02 -17.91 -23.51
CA TYR A 33 -54.09 -17.08 -24.25
C TYR A 33 -52.88 -17.86 -24.73
N ASN A 34 -52.61 -17.75 -26.08
CA ASN A 34 -51.43 -18.35 -26.70
C ASN A 34 -50.21 -17.40 -26.56
N PHE A 35 -49.39 -17.63 -25.52
CA PHE A 35 -48.19 -16.83 -25.25
C PHE A 35 -47.12 -16.95 -26.31
N GLU A 36 -47.01 -18.09 -27.04
CA GLU A 36 -45.95 -18.31 -28.03
C GLU A 36 -46.18 -17.53 -29.32
N ALA A 37 -47.44 -17.34 -29.73
CA ALA A 37 -47.84 -16.67 -30.98
C ALA A 37 -48.10 -15.17 -30.83
N SER A 38 -47.90 -14.60 -29.67
CA SER A 38 -48.30 -13.21 -29.38
C SER A 38 -47.12 -12.30 -29.08
N GLY A 39 -47.33 -10.99 -29.28
CA GLY A 39 -46.37 -9.96 -28.88
C GLY A 39 -46.05 -9.95 -27.37
N LEU A 40 -46.93 -10.53 -26.55
CA LEU A 40 -46.71 -10.69 -25.11
C LEU A 40 -45.56 -11.62 -24.80
N SER A 41 -45.22 -12.56 -25.71
CA SER A 41 -44.00 -13.39 -25.55
C SER A 41 -42.75 -12.54 -25.47
N SER A 42 -42.63 -11.49 -26.29
CA SER A 42 -41.48 -10.56 -26.25
C SER A 42 -41.39 -9.77 -24.94
N VAL A 43 -42.56 -9.41 -24.39
CA VAL A 43 -42.63 -8.72 -23.07
C VAL A 43 -42.18 -9.67 -21.96
N LEU A 44 -42.60 -10.95 -22.01
CA LEU A 44 -42.16 -11.98 -21.07
C LEU A 44 -40.65 -12.24 -21.17
N ASP A 45 -40.08 -12.17 -22.38
CA ASP A 45 -38.63 -12.30 -22.57
C ASP A 45 -37.90 -11.14 -21.91
N VAL A 46 -38.37 -9.92 -22.02
CA VAL A 46 -37.77 -8.74 -21.36
C VAL A 46 -37.88 -8.85 -19.85
N LEU A 47 -39.04 -9.28 -19.32
CA LEU A 47 -39.23 -9.49 -17.87
C LEU A 47 -38.36 -10.62 -17.34
N ALA A 48 -38.28 -11.74 -18.07
CA ALA A 48 -37.43 -12.86 -17.70
C ALA A 48 -35.95 -12.47 -17.73
N TYR A 49 -35.52 -11.69 -18.74
CA TYR A 49 -34.16 -11.16 -18.83
C TYR A 49 -33.84 -10.22 -17.66
N ASN A 50 -34.74 -9.30 -17.34
CA ASN A 50 -34.54 -8.39 -16.20
C ASN A 50 -34.46 -9.16 -14.88
N THR A 51 -35.35 -10.14 -14.68
CA THR A 51 -35.33 -10.97 -13.46
C THR A 51 -34.07 -11.82 -13.35
N HIS A 52 -33.64 -12.42 -14.48
CA HIS A 52 -32.38 -13.16 -14.56
C HIS A 52 -31.18 -12.26 -14.19
N TYR A 53 -31.11 -11.07 -14.77
CA TYR A 53 -30.04 -10.11 -14.53
C TYR A 53 -30.02 -9.61 -13.09
N ASN A 54 -31.18 -9.28 -12.53
CA ASN A 54 -31.33 -8.89 -11.12
C ASN A 54 -30.91 -10.02 -10.18
N GLY A 55 -31.30 -11.25 -10.49
CA GLY A 55 -30.87 -12.44 -9.74
C GLY A 55 -29.35 -12.67 -9.80
N LEU A 56 -28.73 -12.42 -10.97
CA LEU A 56 -27.29 -12.50 -11.13
C LEU A 56 -26.58 -11.46 -10.26
N ILE A 57 -27.03 -10.19 -10.31
CA ILE A 57 -26.48 -9.11 -9.48
C ILE A 57 -26.64 -9.43 -7.99
N ALA A 58 -27.82 -9.92 -7.58
CA ALA A 58 -28.08 -10.28 -6.18
C ALA A 58 -27.15 -11.40 -5.70
N ASN A 59 -26.96 -12.44 -6.50
CA ASN A 59 -26.04 -13.53 -6.17
C ASN A 59 -24.58 -13.05 -6.15
N PHE A 60 -24.19 -12.19 -7.08
CA PHE A 60 -22.86 -11.59 -7.09
C PHE A 60 -22.65 -10.75 -5.81
N ALA A 61 -23.55 -9.83 -5.49
CA ALA A 61 -23.47 -9.00 -4.29
C ALA A 61 -23.43 -9.85 -3.01
N LEU A 62 -24.20 -10.95 -2.95
CA LEU A 62 -24.18 -11.88 -1.83
C LEU A 62 -22.80 -12.55 -1.69
N ASN A 63 -22.23 -13.03 -2.79
CA ASN A 63 -20.89 -13.64 -2.77
C ASN A 63 -19.82 -12.65 -2.36
N GLU A 64 -19.89 -11.39 -2.82
CA GLU A 64 -18.95 -10.33 -2.44
C GLU A 64 -19.10 -9.87 -0.98
N SER A 65 -20.19 -10.22 -0.30
CA SER A 65 -20.41 -9.88 1.11
C SER A 65 -19.73 -10.83 2.09
N TYR A 66 -19.18 -11.94 1.63
CA TYR A 66 -18.54 -12.93 2.49
C TYR A 66 -17.07 -13.14 2.12
N LEU A 67 -16.22 -13.15 3.12
CA LEU A 67 -14.77 -13.31 2.98
C LEU A 67 -14.37 -14.55 2.18
N GLY A 68 -15.06 -15.68 2.40
CA GLY A 68 -14.75 -16.95 1.73
C GLY A 68 -15.14 -17.00 0.25
N THR A 69 -16.05 -16.14 -0.19
CA THR A 69 -16.62 -16.16 -1.55
C THR A 69 -16.35 -14.88 -2.35
N ALA A 70 -15.96 -13.78 -1.71
CA ALA A 70 -15.59 -12.52 -2.37
C ALA A 70 -14.47 -12.74 -3.40
N GLN A 71 -14.66 -12.26 -4.63
CA GLN A 71 -13.73 -12.41 -5.74
C GLN A 71 -13.02 -11.09 -6.08
N LEU A 72 -13.66 -9.96 -5.82
CA LEU A 72 -13.08 -8.65 -6.03
C LEU A 72 -12.13 -8.29 -4.89
N ARG A 73 -10.92 -7.82 -5.23
CA ARG A 73 -9.97 -7.31 -4.26
C ARG A 73 -10.57 -6.20 -3.40
N SER A 74 -11.33 -5.28 -4.01
CA SER A 74 -11.99 -4.18 -3.31
C SER A 74 -12.94 -4.65 -2.19
N SER A 75 -13.73 -5.70 -2.45
CA SER A 75 -14.63 -6.29 -1.45
C SER A 75 -13.84 -6.94 -0.33
N LEU A 76 -12.79 -7.67 -0.70
CA LEU A 76 -11.95 -8.39 0.25
C LEU A 76 -11.18 -7.44 1.18
N VAL A 77 -10.59 -6.37 0.63
CA VAL A 77 -9.91 -5.32 1.40
C VAL A 77 -10.88 -4.66 2.40
N SER A 78 -12.10 -4.32 1.95
CA SER A 78 -13.12 -3.73 2.84
C SER A 78 -13.57 -4.67 3.95
N LEU A 79 -13.73 -5.97 3.65
CA LEU A 79 -14.06 -6.98 4.65
C LEU A 79 -12.92 -7.22 5.64
N ALA A 80 -11.69 -7.22 5.16
CA ALA A 80 -10.47 -7.34 5.97
C ALA A 80 -10.34 -6.18 6.96
N GLU A 81 -10.54 -4.96 6.47
CA GLU A 81 -10.55 -3.76 7.31
C GLU A 81 -11.60 -3.85 8.43
N GLY A 82 -12.80 -4.35 8.13
CA GLY A 82 -13.89 -4.52 9.11
C GLY A 82 -13.52 -5.39 10.31
N ILE A 83 -12.52 -6.27 10.17
CA ILE A 83 -11.99 -7.12 11.26
C ILE A 83 -10.59 -6.68 11.73
N GLY A 84 -10.13 -5.49 11.28
CA GLY A 84 -8.87 -4.88 11.72
C GLY A 84 -7.62 -5.37 11.00
N TYR A 85 -7.75 -6.10 9.90
CA TYR A 85 -6.63 -6.54 9.08
C TYR A 85 -6.35 -5.52 7.96
N ILE A 86 -5.11 -5.09 7.83
CA ILE A 86 -4.65 -4.22 6.74
C ILE A 86 -3.75 -5.07 5.84
N PRO A 87 -4.16 -5.33 4.58
CA PRO A 87 -3.33 -6.10 3.64
C PRO A 87 -2.00 -5.41 3.38
N ASP A 88 -0.96 -6.22 3.15
CA ASP A 88 0.37 -5.70 2.85
C ASP A 88 0.39 -5.01 1.48
N SER A 89 1.06 -3.85 1.46
CA SER A 89 1.39 -3.13 0.23
C SER A 89 2.52 -3.82 -0.53
N MET A 90 2.93 -3.24 -1.64
CA MET A 90 4.22 -3.59 -2.24
C MET A 90 5.35 -3.26 -1.26
N ASN A 91 6.38 -4.10 -1.22
CA ASN A 91 7.57 -3.86 -0.42
C ASN A 91 8.77 -3.57 -1.31
N ALA A 92 9.60 -2.62 -0.89
CA ALA A 92 10.86 -2.31 -1.54
C ALA A 92 11.83 -3.48 -1.46
N SER A 93 12.54 -3.76 -2.55
CA SER A 93 13.70 -4.64 -2.50
C SER A 93 14.83 -3.94 -1.74
N GLN A 94 15.46 -4.63 -0.79
CA GLN A 94 16.51 -4.11 0.08
C GLN A 94 17.87 -4.71 -0.29
N GLY A 95 18.86 -3.85 -0.56
CA GLY A 95 20.28 -4.25 -0.68
C GLY A 95 21.09 -3.84 0.56
N ILE A 96 22.22 -4.48 0.79
CA ILE A 96 23.17 -4.10 1.84
C ILE A 96 24.51 -3.79 1.19
N ILE A 97 25.04 -2.61 1.46
CA ILE A 97 26.30 -2.12 0.89
C ILE A 97 27.19 -1.51 1.96
N ASN A 98 28.49 -1.51 1.70
CA ASN A 98 29.46 -0.70 2.42
C ASN A 98 29.89 0.44 1.50
N LEU A 99 29.97 1.66 2.06
CA LEU A 99 30.34 2.88 1.36
C LEU A 99 31.64 3.44 1.91
N SER A 100 32.50 3.89 1.01
CA SER A 100 33.70 4.62 1.39
C SER A 100 33.97 5.78 0.43
N LEU A 101 34.71 6.76 0.93
CA LEU A 101 35.15 7.93 0.18
C LEU A 101 36.64 8.16 0.41
N ASN A 102 37.39 8.33 -0.66
CA ASN A 102 38.80 8.63 -0.58
C ASN A 102 39.05 10.14 -0.86
N LEU A 103 39.54 10.83 0.15
CA LEU A 103 39.92 12.25 0.11
C LEU A 103 41.42 12.47 0.33
N GLU A 104 42.25 11.46 0.12
CA GLU A 104 43.70 11.53 0.34
C GLU A 104 44.37 12.71 -0.43
N SER A 105 43.87 13.01 -1.62
CA SER A 105 44.35 14.12 -2.44
C SER A 105 43.91 15.51 -1.95
N LEU A 106 42.99 15.61 -0.98
CA LEU A 106 42.46 16.87 -0.50
C LEU A 106 43.31 17.43 0.64
N ALA A 107 43.80 18.67 0.53
CA ALA A 107 44.64 19.33 1.54
C ALA A 107 43.70 19.76 2.68
N ASN A 108 43.05 20.11 3.24
CA ASN A 108 42.21 20.49 4.38
C ASN A 108 40.97 19.60 4.46
N ARG A 109 41.16 18.33 4.79
CA ARG A 109 40.08 17.36 4.89
C ARG A 109 39.18 17.67 6.07
N PRO A 110 37.83 17.56 5.91
CA PRO A 110 36.91 17.65 7.03
C PRO A 110 37.09 16.46 7.97
N THR A 111 36.91 16.67 9.26
CA THR A 111 36.95 15.56 10.26
C THR A 111 35.81 14.56 10.04
N VAL A 112 34.65 15.03 9.58
CA VAL A 112 33.46 14.25 9.32
C VAL A 112 32.84 14.66 8.00
N VAL A 113 32.41 13.68 7.22
CA VAL A 113 31.57 13.86 6.02
C VAL A 113 30.22 13.21 6.30
N THR A 114 29.15 13.96 6.12
CA THR A 114 27.77 13.48 6.33
C THR A 114 27.02 13.53 5.00
N LEU A 115 26.32 12.46 4.69
CA LEU A 115 25.42 12.37 3.54
C LEU A 115 23.98 12.23 4.05
N ALA A 116 23.13 13.13 3.60
CA ALA A 116 21.70 13.06 3.92
C ALA A 116 21.07 11.78 3.35
N SER A 117 19.89 11.41 3.84
CA SER A 117 19.07 10.35 3.23
C SER A 117 18.79 10.63 1.76
N GLY A 118 18.57 9.58 0.96
CA GLY A 118 18.26 9.72 -0.47
C GLY A 118 19.49 9.68 -1.39
N VAL A 119 20.65 9.19 -0.93
CA VAL A 119 21.79 8.89 -1.81
C VAL A 119 21.40 7.76 -2.75
N LYS A 120 21.52 7.98 -4.06
CA LYS A 120 21.00 7.10 -5.11
C LYS A 120 22.07 6.26 -5.77
N PHE A 121 21.70 5.03 -6.08
CA PHE A 121 22.53 4.02 -6.72
C PHE A 121 21.76 3.38 -7.87
N ASP A 122 22.36 3.30 -9.05
CA ASP A 122 21.82 2.57 -10.19
C ASP A 122 22.25 1.11 -10.13
N THR A 123 21.37 0.23 -10.56
CA THR A 123 21.63 -1.19 -10.75
C THR A 123 20.83 -1.73 -11.92
N VAL A 124 21.20 -2.91 -12.42
CA VAL A 124 20.46 -3.61 -13.47
C VAL A 124 20.15 -5.03 -13.01
N VAL A 125 18.88 -5.42 -13.11
CA VAL A 125 18.41 -6.78 -12.86
C VAL A 125 17.67 -7.24 -14.09
N ASP A 126 18.07 -8.38 -14.67
CA ASP A 126 17.47 -8.99 -15.86
C ASP A 126 17.26 -8.01 -17.03
N GLY A 127 18.21 -7.09 -17.21
CA GLY A 127 18.19 -6.08 -18.29
C GLY A 127 17.34 -4.84 -17.98
N THR A 128 16.70 -4.76 -16.83
CA THR A 128 15.91 -3.59 -16.38
C THR A 128 16.71 -2.79 -15.36
N SER A 129 16.71 -1.46 -15.52
CA SER A 129 17.38 -0.55 -14.59
C SER A 129 16.49 -0.20 -13.41
N TYR A 130 17.06 -0.26 -12.21
CA TYR A 130 16.41 0.11 -10.95
C TYR A 130 17.28 1.12 -10.19
N VAL A 131 16.63 1.94 -9.38
CA VAL A 131 17.29 2.91 -8.50
C VAL A 131 17.08 2.49 -7.06
N PHE A 132 18.19 2.36 -6.33
CA PHE A 132 18.20 2.13 -4.89
C PHE A 132 18.63 3.41 -4.18
N GLN A 133 18.17 3.63 -2.95
CA GLN A 133 18.52 4.82 -2.18
C GLN A 133 18.61 4.56 -0.69
N THR A 134 19.42 5.36 0.02
CA THR A 134 19.47 5.34 1.47
C THR A 134 18.24 6.01 2.07
N GLN A 135 17.69 5.46 3.15
CA GLN A 135 16.57 6.04 3.91
C GLN A 135 17.04 6.91 5.08
N GLU A 136 18.28 6.73 5.51
CA GLU A 136 18.88 7.36 6.68
C GLU A 136 20.05 8.26 6.28
N GLU A 137 20.36 9.21 7.16
CA GLU A 137 21.61 9.95 7.12
C GLU A 137 22.76 9.03 7.52
N ILE A 138 23.84 9.10 6.76
CA ILE A 138 25.06 8.33 7.02
C ILE A 138 26.26 9.27 7.17
N SER A 139 27.20 8.93 8.03
CA SER A 139 28.37 9.75 8.28
C SER A 139 29.64 8.92 8.31
N ALA A 140 30.75 9.57 7.94
CA ALA A 140 32.07 8.96 7.98
C ALA A 140 33.10 9.93 8.60
N ARG A 141 34.04 9.38 9.34
CA ARG A 141 35.15 10.13 9.94
C ARG A 141 36.46 9.82 9.21
N ASP A 142 37.34 10.80 9.13
CA ASP A 142 38.71 10.59 8.63
C ASP A 142 39.42 9.58 9.52
N ASN A 143 39.95 8.53 8.94
CA ASN A 143 40.79 7.54 9.65
C ASN A 143 42.25 8.03 9.86
N GLY A 144 42.55 9.30 9.49
CA GLY A 144 43.87 9.90 9.52
C GLY A 144 44.66 9.79 8.23
N SER A 145 44.28 8.92 7.30
CA SER A 145 44.91 8.79 5.97
C SER A 145 44.09 9.39 4.83
N GLY A 146 42.89 9.94 5.12
CA GLY A 146 41.98 10.49 4.10
C GLY A 146 40.95 9.46 3.58
N SER A 147 40.88 8.30 4.20
CA SER A 147 39.83 7.32 3.90
C SER A 147 38.67 7.46 4.89
N TYR A 148 37.46 7.53 4.37
CA TYR A 148 36.21 7.71 5.11
C TYR A 148 35.32 6.49 4.86
N SER A 149 35.08 5.70 5.89
CA SER A 149 34.12 4.60 5.84
C SER A 149 32.81 5.06 6.46
N PHE A 150 31.72 5.02 5.69
CA PHE A 150 30.39 5.48 6.14
C PHE A 150 29.75 4.46 7.06
N THR A 151 29.07 4.98 8.07
CA THR A 151 28.25 4.20 9.00
C THR A 151 26.90 4.89 9.21
N THR A 152 25.91 4.12 9.64
CA THR A 152 24.64 4.63 10.14
C THR A 152 24.83 5.37 11.48
N ALA A 153 23.77 6.01 11.97
CA ALA A 153 23.78 6.67 13.29
C ALA A 153 24.15 5.71 14.44
N ASP A 154 23.85 4.42 14.29
CA ASP A 154 24.18 3.35 15.25
C ASP A 154 25.60 2.78 15.05
N ASN A 155 26.47 3.42 14.28
CA ASN A 155 27.81 2.95 13.93
C ASN A 155 27.86 1.61 13.19
N VAL A 156 26.83 1.27 12.44
CA VAL A 156 26.79 0.06 11.59
C VAL A 156 27.34 0.41 10.20
N ALA A 157 28.35 -0.35 9.75
CA ALA A 157 28.96 -0.16 8.43
C ALA A 157 28.10 -0.73 7.28
N ASP A 158 27.24 -1.70 7.59
CA ASP A 158 26.33 -2.33 6.66
C ASP A 158 25.11 -1.41 6.43
N ILE A 159 25.18 -0.60 5.36
CA ILE A 159 24.18 0.38 5.02
C ILE A 159 23.10 -0.29 4.19
N LYS A 160 21.86 -0.17 4.64
CA LYS A 160 20.69 -0.62 3.92
C LYS A 160 20.28 0.40 2.86
N ILE A 161 20.06 -0.09 1.66
CA ILE A 161 19.51 0.69 0.55
C ILE A 161 18.23 0.03 0.06
N PHE A 162 17.26 0.84 -0.32
CA PHE A 162 15.92 0.39 -0.72
C PHE A 162 15.64 0.82 -2.16
N GLU A 163 15.07 -0.10 -2.92
CA GLU A 163 14.62 0.18 -4.28
C GLU A 163 13.41 1.11 -4.26
N GLY A 164 13.35 1.98 -5.23
CA GLY A 164 12.18 2.82 -5.50
C GLY A 164 12.51 4.29 -5.69
N THR A 165 11.48 5.02 -6.07
CA THR A 165 11.54 6.46 -6.25
C THR A 165 10.90 7.17 -5.05
N SER A 166 11.67 8.02 -4.36
CA SER A 166 11.13 8.85 -3.28
C SER A 166 10.12 9.84 -3.86
N THR A 167 8.92 9.80 -3.33
CA THR A 167 7.80 10.66 -3.69
C THR A 167 7.25 11.33 -2.44
N THR A 168 6.95 12.63 -2.53
CA THR A 168 6.34 13.38 -1.43
C THR A 168 4.97 13.88 -1.83
N LYS A 169 3.95 13.49 -1.09
CA LYS A 169 2.60 14.05 -1.21
C LYS A 169 2.35 15.07 -0.11
N THR A 170 1.82 16.23 -0.48
CA THR A 170 1.53 17.32 0.45
C THR A 170 0.03 17.58 0.52
N PHE A 171 -0.48 17.70 1.74
CA PHE A 171 -1.87 18.05 2.04
C PHE A 171 -1.92 19.30 2.90
N ASN A 172 -2.70 20.29 2.49
CA ASN A 172 -3.02 21.47 3.30
C ASN A 172 -4.37 21.24 3.97
N ILE A 173 -4.37 21.22 5.28
CA ILE A 173 -5.56 20.93 6.08
C ILE A 173 -6.44 22.16 6.15
N THR A 174 -7.70 22.04 5.78
CA THR A 174 -8.72 23.07 5.88
C THR A 174 -9.77 22.68 6.91
N ALA A 175 -10.65 23.59 7.30
CA ALA A 175 -11.75 23.27 8.20
C ALA A 175 -12.69 22.19 7.66
N GLN A 176 -12.82 22.09 6.33
CA GLN A 176 -13.65 21.06 5.66
C GLN A 176 -12.96 19.71 5.58
N THR A 177 -11.63 19.67 5.58
CA THR A 177 -10.84 18.45 5.45
C THR A 177 -10.24 17.97 6.77
N GLU A 178 -10.42 18.71 7.84
CA GLU A 178 -10.03 18.28 9.19
C GLU A 178 -10.75 16.96 9.52
N ASN A 179 -10.02 15.93 9.87
CA ASN A 179 -10.49 14.55 10.09
C ASN A 179 -10.95 13.79 8.81
N ALA A 180 -10.66 14.28 7.62
CA ALA A 180 -10.87 13.53 6.39
C ALA A 180 -9.79 12.45 6.19
N ALA A 181 -10.07 11.47 5.33
CA ALA A 181 -9.07 10.60 4.75
C ALA A 181 -8.42 11.33 3.56
N TYR A 182 -7.10 11.25 3.44
CA TYR A 182 -6.35 11.90 2.35
C TYR A 182 -5.80 10.86 1.41
N ILE A 183 -6.18 10.96 0.13
CA ILE A 183 -5.82 9.97 -0.89
C ILE A 183 -4.40 10.21 -1.43
N ILE A 184 -3.62 9.15 -1.47
CA ILE A 184 -2.33 9.05 -2.14
C ILE A 184 -2.55 8.22 -3.40
N PRO A 185 -2.59 8.85 -4.61
CA PRO A 185 -2.91 8.17 -5.85
C PRO A 185 -1.69 7.42 -6.40
N ASP A 186 -1.17 6.48 -5.62
CA ASP A 186 -0.05 5.62 -6.00
C ASP A 186 -0.36 4.18 -5.56
N GLU A 187 -0.44 3.28 -6.52
CA GLU A 187 -0.71 1.87 -6.28
C GLU A 187 0.55 1.07 -5.89
N LYS A 188 1.74 1.67 -6.11
CA LYS A 188 3.05 1.05 -5.91
C LYS A 188 3.76 1.53 -4.64
N ILE A 189 3.02 2.12 -3.73
CA ILE A 189 3.57 2.61 -2.46
C ILE A 189 4.07 1.44 -1.60
N ASP A 190 5.24 1.60 -1.01
CA ASP A 190 5.67 0.82 0.14
C ASP A 190 5.29 1.59 1.42
N ILE A 191 4.24 1.11 2.11
CA ILE A 191 3.71 1.77 3.31
C ILE A 191 4.68 1.71 4.50
N ASP A 192 5.61 0.77 4.51
CA ASP A 192 6.60 0.63 5.58
C ASP A 192 7.72 1.66 5.51
N THR A 193 7.95 2.23 4.31
CA THR A 193 8.90 3.33 4.09
C THR A 193 8.28 4.71 4.32
N ALA A 194 6.97 4.79 4.59
CA ALA A 194 6.26 6.05 4.70
C ALA A 194 6.69 6.86 5.94
N ILE A 195 7.07 8.12 5.70
CA ILE A 195 7.40 9.10 6.73
C ILE A 195 6.37 10.22 6.67
N VAL A 196 5.61 10.38 7.75
CA VAL A 196 4.52 11.37 7.83
C VAL A 196 4.93 12.50 8.78
N ARG A 197 4.92 13.73 8.27
CA ARG A 197 5.27 14.93 9.04
C ARG A 197 4.13 15.95 8.97
N SER A 198 3.78 16.52 10.10
CA SER A 198 2.83 17.64 10.20
C SER A 198 3.55 18.92 10.61
N PHE A 199 3.30 19.98 9.88
CA PHE A 199 3.82 21.32 10.11
C PHE A 199 2.68 22.22 10.60
N GLU A 200 2.95 23.12 11.53
CA GLU A 200 1.93 24.02 12.09
C GLU A 200 1.32 24.96 11.04
N THR A 201 2.14 25.39 10.06
CA THR A 201 1.70 26.22 8.93
C THR A 201 2.38 25.75 7.65
N PRO A 202 1.86 26.12 6.46
CA PRO A 202 2.50 25.77 5.17
C PRO A 202 3.95 26.26 5.04
N SER A 203 4.33 27.33 5.71
CA SER A 203 5.68 27.91 5.68
C SER A 203 6.57 27.49 6.85
N SER A 204 6.05 26.75 7.82
CA SER A 204 6.84 26.25 8.96
C SER A 204 7.89 25.24 8.49
N THR A 205 9.08 25.30 9.07
CA THR A 205 10.14 24.30 8.94
C THR A 205 10.16 23.30 10.10
N ALA A 206 9.61 23.70 11.25
CA ALA A 206 9.43 22.78 12.37
C ALA A 206 8.24 21.85 12.13
N PHE A 207 8.42 20.58 12.41
CA PHE A 207 7.43 19.55 12.17
C PHE A 207 7.31 18.58 13.35
N THR A 208 6.18 17.90 13.41
CA THR A 208 5.92 16.75 14.27
C THR A 208 5.84 15.51 13.39
N THR A 209 6.60 14.49 13.71
CA THR A 209 6.53 13.19 13.01
C THR A 209 5.40 12.35 13.59
N PHE A 210 4.63 11.73 12.71
CA PHE A 210 3.60 10.77 13.06
C PHE A 210 4.14 9.35 12.86
N THR A 211 3.73 8.43 13.73
CA THR A 211 4.14 7.02 13.71
C THR A 211 2.99 6.17 13.16
N ASP A 212 3.32 5.17 12.37
CA ASP A 212 2.34 4.17 11.91
C ASP A 212 1.70 3.49 13.13
N LEU A 213 0.36 3.43 13.16
CA LEU A 213 -0.40 2.81 14.24
C LEU A 213 0.00 1.34 14.45
N ARG A 214 0.37 0.61 13.39
CA ARG A 214 0.82 -0.78 13.45
C ARG A 214 2.12 -0.95 14.27
N LYS A 215 2.94 0.11 14.35
CA LYS A 215 4.23 0.14 15.06
C LYS A 215 4.11 0.79 16.45
N ALA A 216 2.94 1.33 16.81
CA ALA A 216 2.73 2.01 18.07
C ALA A 216 2.53 0.99 19.21
N THR A 217 3.33 1.12 20.28
CA THR A 217 3.26 0.24 21.46
C THR A 217 2.22 0.67 22.49
N SER A 218 1.82 1.93 22.49
CA SER A 218 0.81 2.47 23.39
C SER A 218 0.08 3.63 22.72
N LEU A 219 -1.20 3.79 23.01
CA LEU A 219 -2.06 4.84 22.44
C LEU A 219 -2.67 5.69 23.55
N THR A 220 -2.60 7.00 23.35
CA THR A 220 -3.25 8.01 24.17
C THR A 220 -3.91 9.05 23.26
N SER A 221 -4.75 9.91 23.82
CA SER A 221 -5.35 11.01 23.07
C SER A 221 -4.34 12.00 22.47
N THR A 222 -3.10 11.99 22.96
CA THR A 222 -2.01 12.87 22.50
C THR A 222 -1.01 12.20 21.57
N SER A 223 -1.10 10.89 21.36
CA SER A 223 -0.20 10.15 20.47
C SER A 223 -0.29 10.66 19.03
N THR A 224 0.85 10.81 18.38
CA THR A 224 0.95 11.21 16.96
C THR A 224 1.02 9.98 16.09
N VAL A 225 -0.15 9.45 15.71
CA VAL A 225 -0.26 8.22 14.93
C VAL A 225 -1.08 8.42 13.67
N TYR A 226 -0.78 7.63 12.65
CA TYR A 226 -1.55 7.55 11.41
C TYR A 226 -1.82 6.10 11.04
N ILE A 227 -2.80 5.89 10.19
CA ILE A 227 -3.08 4.62 9.51
C ILE A 227 -2.99 4.89 8.02
N LEU A 228 -2.23 4.07 7.32
CA LEU A 228 -2.13 4.07 5.87
C LEU A 228 -2.68 2.75 5.36
N LYS A 229 -3.73 2.78 4.55
CA LYS A 229 -4.45 1.60 4.10
C LYS A 229 -4.83 1.70 2.62
N GLU A 230 -5.02 0.55 1.98
CA GLU A 230 -5.48 0.46 0.60
C GLU A 230 -6.96 0.85 0.50
N THR A 231 -7.31 1.61 -0.53
CA THR A 231 -8.69 1.93 -0.88
C THR A 231 -9.27 0.87 -1.83
N PRO A 232 -10.59 0.78 -1.99
CA PRO A 232 -11.21 -0.12 -2.98
C PRO A 232 -10.76 0.10 -4.43
N LYS A 233 -10.15 1.25 -4.73
CA LYS A 233 -9.59 1.58 -6.06
C LYS A 233 -8.15 1.12 -6.25
N GLY A 234 -7.51 0.56 -5.21
CA GLY A 234 -6.11 0.15 -5.23
C GLY A 234 -5.11 1.26 -4.90
N GLU A 235 -5.59 2.51 -4.74
CA GLU A 235 -4.82 3.64 -4.22
C GLU A 235 -4.70 3.51 -2.69
N TYR A 236 -3.96 4.40 -2.05
CA TYR A 236 -3.84 4.42 -0.59
C TYR A 236 -4.46 5.66 0.01
N GLU A 237 -4.99 5.52 1.21
CA GLU A 237 -5.47 6.65 1.99
C GLU A 237 -4.80 6.70 3.37
N ILE A 238 -4.50 7.91 3.82
CA ILE A 238 -3.97 8.16 5.15
C ILE A 238 -5.05 8.79 6.02
N THR A 239 -5.21 8.25 7.23
CA THR A 239 -6.09 8.77 8.27
C THR A 239 -5.30 9.00 9.56
N PHE A 240 -5.75 9.95 10.37
CA PHE A 240 -5.13 10.34 11.63
C PHE A 240 -6.03 10.00 12.82
N GLY A 241 -5.52 10.20 14.02
CA GLY A 241 -6.26 9.98 15.25
C GLY A 241 -7.56 10.82 15.36
N ASN A 242 -8.42 10.43 16.29
CA ASN A 242 -9.73 11.06 16.50
C ASN A 242 -9.76 12.07 17.65
N LYS A 243 -8.60 12.46 18.18
CA LYS A 243 -8.41 13.41 19.31
C LYS A 243 -9.01 12.96 20.66
N THR A 244 -9.62 11.80 20.71
CA THR A 244 -10.25 11.27 21.95
C THR A 244 -9.50 10.06 22.50
N VAL A 245 -9.34 9.01 21.70
CA VAL A 245 -8.73 7.74 22.10
C VAL A 245 -7.55 7.40 21.20
N LEU A 246 -7.70 7.59 19.88
CA LEU A 246 -6.76 7.16 18.86
C LEU A 246 -5.70 8.21 18.49
N GLY A 247 -5.35 9.12 19.40
CA GLY A 247 -4.29 10.09 19.17
C GLY A 247 -4.76 11.41 18.52
N ARG A 248 -3.77 12.25 18.18
CA ARG A 248 -3.99 13.58 17.60
C ARG A 248 -4.30 13.50 16.12
N SER A 249 -5.10 14.46 15.65
CA SER A 249 -5.33 14.73 14.23
C SER A 249 -4.75 16.11 13.89
N PRO A 250 -4.17 16.32 12.69
CA PRO A 250 -3.84 17.64 12.19
C PRO A 250 -5.08 18.55 12.18
N VAL A 251 -4.88 19.84 12.43
CA VAL A 251 -5.96 20.85 12.48
C VAL A 251 -5.90 21.78 11.28
N ALA A 252 -6.98 22.49 11.03
CA ALA A 252 -7.03 23.51 9.97
C ALA A 252 -5.85 24.48 10.06
N GLY A 253 -5.21 24.75 8.94
CA GLY A 253 -3.97 25.54 8.84
C GLY A 253 -2.69 24.72 8.83
N ASN A 254 -2.72 23.45 9.26
CA ASN A 254 -1.55 22.58 9.17
C ASN A 254 -1.25 22.17 7.71
N LYS A 255 0.04 21.91 7.45
CA LYS A 255 0.51 21.21 6.26
C LYS A 255 0.98 19.83 6.68
N VAL A 256 0.52 18.78 6.00
CA VAL A 256 0.97 17.41 6.19
C VAL A 256 1.74 16.96 4.95
N THR A 257 2.91 16.37 5.14
CA THR A 257 3.67 15.73 4.07
C THR A 257 3.79 14.24 4.35
N VAL A 258 3.58 13.44 3.32
CA VAL A 258 3.80 12.00 3.31
C VAL A 258 4.90 11.73 2.29
N GLU A 259 6.06 11.33 2.77
CA GLU A 259 7.20 10.90 1.96
C GLU A 259 7.25 9.37 1.98
N TYR A 260 7.33 8.75 0.82
CA TYR A 260 7.31 7.30 0.66
C TYR A 260 8.09 6.86 -0.57
N LEU A 261 8.38 5.57 -0.67
CA LEU A 261 8.92 4.97 -1.89
C LEU A 261 7.80 4.40 -2.76
N SER A 262 7.82 4.77 -4.04
CA SER A 262 7.07 4.08 -5.09
C SER A 262 8.00 3.02 -5.67
N VAL A 263 7.61 1.73 -5.57
CA VAL A 263 8.51 0.58 -5.72
C VAL A 263 8.10 -0.35 -6.84
N SER A 264 9.01 -1.25 -7.23
CA SER A 264 8.79 -2.24 -8.30
C SER A 264 8.53 -3.66 -7.78
N GLY A 265 8.47 -3.84 -6.45
CA GLY A 265 8.18 -5.11 -5.83
C GLY A 265 9.28 -6.16 -6.03
N GLU A 266 8.87 -7.41 -6.30
CA GLU A 266 9.80 -8.54 -6.42
C GLU A 266 10.77 -8.44 -7.62
N THR A 267 10.42 -7.67 -8.65
CA THR A 267 11.21 -7.58 -9.88
C THR A 267 12.58 -6.92 -9.68
N ALA A 268 12.78 -6.18 -8.60
CA ALA A 268 14.06 -5.56 -8.25
C ALA A 268 14.95 -6.44 -7.35
N ASN A 269 14.52 -7.66 -7.03
CA ASN A 269 15.32 -8.61 -6.26
C ASN A 269 16.46 -9.20 -7.11
N GLY A 270 17.59 -9.48 -6.46
CA GLY A 270 18.74 -10.11 -7.09
C GLY A 270 19.79 -9.13 -7.65
N ALA A 271 19.66 -7.83 -7.43
CA ALA A 271 20.69 -6.85 -7.81
C ALA A 271 22.01 -7.14 -7.06
N LYS A 272 23.12 -7.11 -7.81
CA LYS A 272 24.45 -7.49 -7.30
C LYS A 272 25.46 -6.35 -7.28
N VAL A 273 25.27 -5.37 -8.16
CA VAL A 273 26.22 -4.27 -8.34
C VAL A 273 25.43 -2.96 -8.25
N PHE A 274 25.89 -2.08 -7.38
CA PHE A 274 25.29 -0.77 -7.17
C PHE A 274 26.29 0.32 -7.53
N THR A 275 25.91 1.23 -8.42
CA THR A 275 26.74 2.32 -8.90
C THR A 275 26.16 3.64 -8.41
N PRO A 276 26.94 4.50 -7.71
CA PRO A 276 26.43 5.79 -7.26
C PRO A 276 26.08 6.69 -8.44
N GLN A 277 24.90 7.31 -8.39
CA GLN A 277 24.46 8.25 -9.43
C GLN A 277 25.22 9.58 -9.38
N ASN A 278 25.56 10.02 -8.17
CA ASN A 278 26.14 11.34 -7.96
C ASN A 278 27.50 11.28 -7.27
N THR A 279 28.30 12.29 -7.48
CA THR A 279 29.53 12.54 -6.73
C THR A 279 29.24 13.32 -5.45
N VAL A 280 30.10 13.16 -4.46
CA VAL A 280 30.07 13.93 -3.21
C VAL A 280 31.01 15.14 -3.37
N THR A 281 30.47 16.34 -3.14
CA THR A 281 31.25 17.57 -3.20
C THR A 281 31.83 17.89 -1.83
N VAL A 282 33.15 17.93 -1.71
CA VAL A 282 33.88 18.33 -0.50
C VAL A 282 34.84 19.45 -0.88
N ASN A 283 34.79 20.59 -0.17
CA ASN A 283 35.62 21.76 -0.43
C ASN A 283 35.63 22.17 -1.92
N SER A 284 34.45 22.16 -2.57
CA SER A 284 34.27 22.50 -4.01
C SER A 284 34.93 21.53 -5.00
N GLN A 285 35.33 20.34 -4.56
CA GLN A 285 35.85 19.27 -5.42
C GLN A 285 34.89 18.08 -5.36
N ASN A 286 34.71 17.37 -6.48
CA ASN A 286 33.79 16.24 -6.60
C ASN A 286 34.59 14.94 -6.46
N PHE A 287 34.10 14.08 -5.59
CA PHE A 287 34.63 12.74 -5.29
C PHE A 287 33.56 11.67 -5.52
N THR A 288 33.98 10.53 -6.07
CA THR A 288 33.08 9.40 -6.32
C THR A 288 33.08 8.49 -5.10
N LEU A 289 31.87 8.11 -4.65
CA LEU A 289 31.70 7.08 -3.63
C LEU A 289 32.17 5.73 -4.15
N GLN A 290 32.87 4.98 -3.32
CA GLN A 290 33.22 3.59 -3.58
C GLN A 290 32.19 2.71 -2.88
N VAL A 291 31.62 1.77 -3.62
CA VAL A 291 30.55 0.88 -3.17
C VAL A 291 31.04 -0.56 -3.19
N SER A 292 30.84 -1.25 -2.10
CA SER A 292 31.04 -2.70 -2.01
C SER A 292 29.74 -3.36 -1.61
N THR A 293 29.23 -4.26 -2.42
CA THR A 293 28.00 -4.99 -2.13
C THR A 293 28.29 -6.07 -1.08
N VAL A 294 27.56 -6.03 0.03
CA VAL A 294 27.60 -7.02 1.11
C VAL A 294 26.56 -8.11 0.85
N SER A 295 25.35 -7.72 0.47
CA SER A 295 24.27 -8.64 0.13
C SER A 295 23.55 -8.17 -1.14
N ASN A 296 23.22 -9.13 -2.01
CA ASN A 296 22.35 -8.87 -3.16
C ASN A 296 21.00 -8.34 -2.67
N SER A 297 20.28 -7.64 -3.52
CA SER A 297 18.96 -7.14 -3.16
C SER A 297 17.96 -8.28 -2.96
N PHE A 298 17.11 -8.16 -1.95
CA PHE A 298 16.11 -9.15 -1.55
C PHE A 298 14.93 -8.48 -0.84
N GLY A 299 13.85 -9.23 -0.59
CA GLY A 299 12.72 -8.80 0.25
C GLY A 299 11.70 -7.92 -0.46
N GLY A 300 11.95 -7.55 -1.73
CA GLY A 300 10.92 -6.94 -2.56
C GLY A 300 9.78 -7.91 -2.81
N SER A 301 8.55 -7.45 -2.65
CA SER A 301 7.34 -8.25 -2.90
C SER A 301 6.23 -7.39 -3.51
N ASP A 302 5.39 -8.03 -4.29
CA ASP A 302 4.17 -7.40 -4.79
C ASP A 302 3.11 -7.29 -3.70
N LYS A 303 2.04 -6.54 -3.97
CA LYS A 303 0.89 -6.45 -3.06
C LYS A 303 0.38 -7.83 -2.68
N GLU A 304 -0.02 -7.98 -1.43
CA GLU A 304 -0.62 -9.21 -0.94
C GLU A 304 -1.76 -9.70 -1.86
N THR A 305 -1.73 -10.98 -2.22
CA THR A 305 -2.71 -11.55 -3.14
C THR A 305 -4.06 -11.78 -2.46
N ILE A 306 -5.15 -11.86 -3.24
CA ILE A 306 -6.49 -12.20 -2.77
C ILE A 306 -6.47 -13.51 -1.96
N GLU A 307 -5.73 -14.51 -2.41
CA GLU A 307 -5.64 -15.81 -1.74
C GLU A 307 -4.88 -15.72 -0.41
N SER A 308 -3.83 -14.90 -0.34
CA SER A 308 -3.09 -14.64 0.89
C SER A 308 -3.96 -13.93 1.92
N ILE A 309 -4.61 -12.83 1.53
CA ILE A 309 -5.52 -12.07 2.41
C ILE A 309 -6.59 -13.02 2.99
N ARG A 310 -7.21 -13.84 2.13
CA ARG A 310 -8.25 -14.80 2.56
C ARG A 310 -7.71 -15.84 3.54
N THR A 311 -6.50 -16.35 3.31
CA THR A 311 -5.85 -17.33 4.18
C THR A 311 -5.44 -16.71 5.51
N CYS A 312 -4.79 -15.56 5.51
CA CYS A 312 -4.39 -14.86 6.72
C CYS A 312 -5.59 -14.56 7.63
N LEU A 313 -6.70 -14.06 7.04
CA LEU A 313 -7.91 -13.74 7.80
C LEU A 313 -8.55 -14.96 8.47
N LEU A 314 -8.50 -16.13 7.84
CA LEU A 314 -9.01 -17.37 8.40
C LEU A 314 -8.18 -17.87 9.60
N TYR A 315 -6.86 -17.59 9.60
CA TYR A 315 -5.96 -18.03 10.67
C TYR A 315 -5.77 -17.00 11.79
N THR A 316 -5.96 -15.71 11.50
CA THR A 316 -5.82 -14.62 12.50
C THR A 316 -7.12 -14.33 13.24
N SER A 317 -8.26 -14.83 12.76
CA SER A 317 -9.50 -14.77 13.53
C SER A 317 -9.33 -15.62 14.81
N PRO A 318 -9.44 -15.01 16.02
CA PRO A 318 -9.30 -15.78 17.26
C PRO A 318 -10.29 -16.92 17.26
N SER A 319 -9.77 -18.14 17.43
CA SER A 319 -10.62 -19.33 17.57
C SER A 319 -11.59 -19.10 18.74
N PRO A 320 -12.87 -19.52 18.64
CA PRO A 320 -13.77 -19.51 19.79
C PRO A 320 -13.21 -20.21 21.04
N ARG A 321 -12.18 -21.04 20.88
CA ARG A 321 -11.44 -21.69 21.98
C ARG A 321 -10.48 -20.75 22.72
N ASP A 322 -9.99 -19.68 22.07
CA ASP A 322 -9.04 -18.74 22.67
C ASP A 322 -9.75 -17.66 23.51
N GLN A 323 -11.08 -17.62 23.47
CA GLN A 323 -11.91 -16.72 24.28
C GLN A 323 -12.30 -17.29 25.64
N CYS A 324 -11.87 -18.52 25.96
CA CYS A 324 -12.21 -19.24 27.18
C CYS A 324 -11.01 -19.50 28.13
N LEU A 325 -9.99 -18.59 28.11
CA LEU A 325 -8.90 -18.62 29.09
C LEU A 325 -8.86 -17.33 29.90
#